data_fe6156aadda1635a0e7d7309f27b9419
#
_entry.id   fe6156aadda1635a0e7d7309f27b9419
#
_cell.length_a   1.000
_cell.length_b   1.000
_cell.length_c   1.000
_cell.angle_alpha   90.00
_cell.angle_beta   90.00
_cell.angle_gamma   90.00
#
_symmetry.space_group_name_H-M   'P 1'
#
loop_
_entity.id
_entity.type
_entity.pdbx_description
1 polymer ?
#
loop_
_entity_poly.entity_id
_entity_poly.type
_entity_poly.pdbx_seq_one_letter_code
_entity_poly.pdbx_strand_id
1 'polypeptide(L)'
;MIDLKHLPSQQVSRLRYIEFCLRFLGSFTRADLIKKFGIGTAAASRDIAEYKTLMPNNISDSSNSKNYFLSEDWKELFKFKSSEVLAQLTGNEIQANTKSYISSEVIDIIDEPDIEVVTAITKGILQRAPITCEYFSNSSGASEKILIPHSYMFNGSRWHLR
;
A
#
# COMPACT_ATOMS: atom_id res chain seq x y z
N MET A 1 4.27 11.01 16.83
CA MET A 1 3.98 9.60 16.44
C MET A 1 2.85 9.12 17.32
N ILE A 2 1.75 8.65 16.74
CA ILE A 2 0.58 8.17 17.50
C ILE A 2 0.97 6.85 18.19
N ASP A 3 0.68 6.75 19.50
CA ASP A 3 0.97 5.53 20.27
C ASP A 3 -0.14 4.50 20.08
N LEU A 4 0.19 3.40 19.39
CA LEU A 4 -0.72 2.29 19.12
C LEU A 4 -0.56 1.11 20.10
N LYS A 5 0.30 1.25 21.13
CA LYS A 5 0.61 0.16 22.08
C LYS A 5 -0.60 -0.33 22.89
N HIS A 6 -1.61 0.51 23.03
CA HIS A 6 -2.85 0.17 23.72
C HIS A 6 -3.79 -0.73 22.91
N LEU A 7 -3.54 -0.88 21.58
CA LEU A 7 -4.36 -1.69 20.70
C LEU A 7 -3.82 -3.11 20.56
N PRO A 8 -4.69 -4.13 20.45
CA PRO A 8 -4.27 -5.49 20.13
C PRO A 8 -3.54 -5.57 18.79
N SER A 9 -2.49 -6.40 18.68
CA SER A 9 -1.67 -6.53 17.48
C SER A 9 -2.49 -6.88 16.22
N GLN A 10 -3.51 -7.71 16.35
CA GLN A 10 -4.42 -8.04 15.25
C GLN A 10 -5.23 -6.81 14.79
N GLN A 11 -5.64 -5.93 15.72
CA GLN A 11 -6.32 -4.69 15.38
C GLN A 11 -5.37 -3.74 14.64
N VAL A 12 -4.14 -3.58 15.13
CA VAL A 12 -3.11 -2.77 14.46
C VAL A 12 -2.89 -3.26 13.03
N SER A 13 -2.83 -4.58 12.80
CA SER A 13 -2.71 -5.15 11.46
C SER A 13 -3.88 -4.79 10.54
N ARG A 14 -5.10 -4.75 11.07
CA ARG A 14 -6.29 -4.34 10.30
C ARG A 14 -6.30 -2.83 9.99
N LEU A 15 -5.88 -1.99 10.95
CA LEU A 15 -5.71 -0.54 10.72
C LEU A 15 -4.62 -0.28 9.66
N ARG A 16 -3.50 -1.02 9.70
CA ARG A 16 -2.45 -0.96 8.68
C ARG A 16 -2.99 -1.34 7.29
N TYR A 17 -3.84 -2.35 7.20
CA TYR A 17 -4.48 -2.74 5.95
C TYR A 17 -5.45 -1.67 5.42
N ILE A 18 -6.20 -0.98 6.29
CA ILE A 18 -7.03 0.17 5.90
C ILE A 18 -6.16 1.23 5.22
N GLU A 19 -5.05 1.61 5.86
CA GLU A 19 -4.15 2.62 5.28
C GLU A 19 -3.50 2.15 3.98
N PHE A 20 -3.10 0.88 3.91
CA PHE A 20 -2.61 0.27 2.68
C PHE A 20 -3.60 0.42 1.52
N CYS A 21 -4.87 0.07 1.74
CA CYS A 21 -5.89 0.19 0.72
C CYS A 21 -6.13 1.65 0.30
N LEU A 22 -6.22 2.55 1.26
CA LEU A 22 -6.40 3.98 0.98
C LEU A 22 -5.24 4.54 0.15
N ARG A 23 -4.01 4.29 0.59
CA ARG A 23 -2.81 4.88 -0.03
C ARG A 23 -2.53 4.31 -1.41
N PHE A 24 -2.50 2.98 -1.54
CA PHE A 24 -2.04 2.29 -2.76
C PHE A 24 -3.19 1.91 -3.70
N LEU A 25 -4.36 1.54 -3.19
CA LEU A 25 -5.53 1.19 -4.01
C LEU A 25 -6.49 2.37 -4.22
N GLY A 26 -6.34 3.44 -3.44
CA GLY A 26 -7.16 4.65 -3.50
C GLY A 26 -8.48 4.57 -2.72
N SER A 27 -8.96 3.37 -2.42
CA SER A 27 -10.21 3.16 -1.66
C SER A 27 -10.28 1.76 -1.06
N PHE A 28 -11.22 1.57 -0.12
CA PHE A 28 -11.61 0.26 0.39
C PHE A 28 -13.07 0.24 0.80
N THR A 29 -13.60 -0.94 1.04
CA THR A 29 -14.93 -1.17 1.63
C THR A 29 -14.81 -1.92 2.95
N ARG A 30 -15.87 -1.89 3.76
CA ARG A 30 -15.96 -2.74 4.94
C ARG A 30 -15.89 -4.23 4.59
N ALA A 31 -16.41 -4.62 3.42
CA ALA A 31 -16.36 -5.99 2.95
C ALA A 31 -14.93 -6.49 2.71
N ASP A 32 -14.01 -5.60 2.30
CA ASP A 32 -12.60 -5.95 2.10
C ASP A 32 -11.91 -6.36 3.40
N LEU A 33 -12.19 -5.65 4.50
CA LEU A 33 -11.71 -6.02 5.83
C LEU A 33 -12.28 -7.37 6.30
N ILE A 34 -13.58 -7.56 6.14
CA ILE A 34 -14.26 -8.82 6.49
C ILE A 34 -13.63 -9.98 5.74
N LYS A 35 -13.46 -9.84 4.43
CA LYS A 35 -12.88 -10.86 3.55
C LYS A 35 -11.40 -11.14 3.87
N LYS A 36 -10.59 -10.09 4.07
CA LYS A 36 -9.13 -10.23 4.30
C LYS A 36 -8.83 -10.89 5.65
N PHE A 37 -9.59 -10.55 6.70
CA PHE A 37 -9.29 -10.98 8.08
C PHE A 37 -10.26 -12.00 8.67
N GLY A 38 -11.31 -12.38 7.96
CA GLY A 38 -12.33 -13.32 8.45
C GLY A 38 -13.11 -12.81 9.66
N ILE A 39 -13.27 -11.49 9.80
CA ILE A 39 -13.92 -10.85 10.95
C ILE A 39 -15.39 -10.54 10.65
N GLY A 40 -16.18 -10.36 11.74
CA GLY A 40 -17.58 -9.96 11.61
C GLY A 40 -17.75 -8.46 11.29
N THR A 41 -18.94 -8.10 10.81
CA THR A 41 -19.31 -6.73 10.43
C THR A 41 -19.10 -5.71 11.56
N ALA A 42 -19.45 -6.09 12.80
CA ALA A 42 -19.30 -5.21 13.97
C ALA A 42 -17.82 -4.91 14.27
N ALA A 43 -16.93 -5.91 14.13
CA ALA A 43 -15.49 -5.72 14.31
C ALA A 43 -14.91 -4.81 13.23
N ALA A 44 -15.25 -5.05 11.95
CA ALA A 44 -14.80 -4.21 10.85
C ALA A 44 -15.28 -2.75 11.02
N SER A 45 -16.52 -2.53 11.48
CA SER A 45 -17.03 -1.18 11.71
C SER A 45 -16.30 -0.47 12.84
N ARG A 46 -15.95 -1.18 13.93
CA ARG A 46 -15.14 -0.61 15.03
C ARG A 46 -13.74 -0.24 14.57
N ASP A 47 -13.09 -1.09 13.76
CA ASP A 47 -11.76 -0.79 13.24
C ASP A 47 -11.75 0.45 12.31
N ILE A 48 -12.78 0.60 11.48
CA ILE A 48 -12.94 1.79 10.64
C ILE A 48 -13.17 3.05 11.51
N ALA A 49 -14.01 2.95 12.53
CA ALA A 49 -14.24 4.06 13.45
C ALA A 49 -12.96 4.42 14.21
N GLU A 50 -12.20 3.44 14.69
CA GLU A 50 -10.91 3.64 15.34
C GLU A 50 -9.91 4.33 14.41
N TYR A 51 -9.79 3.87 13.14
CA TYR A 51 -8.92 4.51 12.17
C TYR A 51 -9.32 5.99 11.93
N LYS A 52 -10.62 6.28 11.81
CA LYS A 52 -11.12 7.66 11.68
C LYS A 52 -10.82 8.51 12.92
N THR A 53 -10.83 7.92 14.11
CA THR A 53 -10.46 8.62 15.35
C THR A 53 -8.96 8.96 15.38
N LEU A 54 -8.13 8.01 15.00
CA LEU A 54 -6.68 8.20 14.96
C LEU A 54 -6.25 9.16 13.82
N MET A 55 -6.92 9.09 12.69
CA MET A 55 -6.58 9.80 11.46
C MET A 55 -7.84 10.45 10.85
N PRO A 56 -8.37 11.53 11.48
CA PRO A 56 -9.68 12.09 11.10
C PRO A 56 -9.73 12.67 9.68
N ASN A 57 -8.58 13.06 9.13
CA ASN A 57 -8.50 13.67 7.79
C ASN A 57 -8.08 12.68 6.69
N ASN A 58 -7.90 11.40 6.99
CA ASN A 58 -7.40 10.44 6.00
C ASN A 58 -8.49 9.85 5.11
N ILE A 59 -9.74 9.89 5.54
CA ILE A 59 -10.87 9.34 4.80
C ILE A 59 -11.79 10.46 4.37
N SER A 60 -12.01 10.58 3.06
CA SER A 60 -13.08 11.43 2.52
C SER A 60 -14.39 10.66 2.54
N ASP A 61 -15.41 11.22 3.20
CA ASP A 61 -16.75 10.65 3.21
C ASP A 61 -17.50 11.06 1.94
N SER A 62 -17.66 10.17 0.98
CA SER A 62 -18.69 10.34 -0.04
C SER A 62 -20.01 9.80 0.53
N SER A 63 -20.95 10.70 0.81
CA SER A 63 -22.19 10.45 1.52
C SER A 63 -23.12 9.36 0.94
N ASN A 64 -22.85 8.88 -0.26
CA ASN A 64 -23.68 7.88 -0.99
C ASN A 64 -22.92 6.60 -1.36
N SER A 65 -21.66 6.42 -0.99
CA SER A 65 -20.86 5.27 -1.37
C SER A 65 -20.58 4.37 -0.17
N LYS A 66 -20.58 3.05 -0.40
CA LYS A 66 -20.07 2.07 0.55
C LYS A 66 -18.53 2.05 0.61
N ASN A 67 -17.89 2.83 -0.27
CA ASN A 67 -16.44 2.93 -0.39
C ASN A 67 -15.93 4.08 0.46
N TYR A 68 -14.80 3.86 1.09
CA TYR A 68 -13.99 4.85 1.78
C TYR A 68 -12.84 5.24 0.87
N PHE A 69 -12.65 6.54 0.62
CA PHE A 69 -11.62 7.06 -0.28
C PHE A 69 -10.52 7.78 0.50
N LEU A 70 -9.33 7.82 -0.07
CA LEU A 70 -8.24 8.61 0.48
C LEU A 70 -8.57 10.10 0.32
N SER A 71 -8.39 10.87 1.40
CA SER A 71 -8.49 12.33 1.37
C SER A 71 -7.21 12.96 0.81
N GLU A 72 -7.32 14.18 0.26
CA GLU A 72 -6.15 14.96 -0.18
C GLU A 72 -5.25 15.39 0.99
N ASP A 73 -5.83 15.64 2.17
CA ASP A 73 -5.12 16.06 3.39
C ASP A 73 -4.61 14.88 4.24
N TRP A 74 -4.50 13.69 3.67
CA TRP A 74 -4.11 12.50 4.40
C TRP A 74 -2.69 12.60 4.99
N LYS A 75 -2.50 11.89 6.10
CA LYS A 75 -1.20 11.77 6.78
C LYS A 75 -0.87 10.31 7.05
N GLU A 76 0.41 9.98 6.98
CA GLU A 76 0.89 8.63 7.25
C GLU A 76 0.77 8.27 8.73
N LEU A 77 0.08 7.17 9.03
CA LEU A 77 0.06 6.52 10.34
C LEU A 77 1.09 5.39 10.39
N PHE A 78 1.21 4.62 9.31
CA PHE A 78 2.11 3.47 9.19
C PHE A 78 3.18 3.70 8.14
N LYS A 79 4.43 3.38 8.49
CA LYS A 79 5.51 3.32 7.50
C LYS A 79 5.40 2.02 6.71
N PHE A 80 5.46 2.13 5.39
CA PHE A 80 5.47 0.99 4.48
C PHE A 80 6.82 0.92 3.77
N LYS A 81 7.38 -0.29 3.66
CA LYS A 81 8.50 -0.56 2.76
C LYS A 81 7.97 -0.89 1.37
N SER A 82 8.61 -0.38 0.35
CA SER A 82 8.19 -0.60 -1.05
C SER A 82 8.18 -2.08 -1.42
N SER A 83 9.15 -2.84 -0.93
CA SER A 83 9.22 -4.30 -1.09
C SER A 83 7.99 -5.02 -0.51
N GLU A 84 7.54 -4.62 0.69
CA GLU A 84 6.33 -5.18 1.32
C GLU A 84 5.07 -4.85 0.50
N VAL A 85 4.98 -3.60 0.04
CA VAL A 85 3.86 -3.13 -0.77
C VAL A 85 3.80 -3.89 -2.10
N LEU A 86 4.91 -4.00 -2.81
CA LEU A 86 4.99 -4.73 -4.07
C LEU A 86 4.66 -6.21 -3.90
N ALA A 87 5.16 -6.87 -2.85
CA ALA A 87 4.83 -8.24 -2.54
C ALA A 87 3.32 -8.41 -2.31
N GLN A 88 2.70 -7.51 -1.57
CA GLN A 88 1.25 -7.56 -1.31
C GLN A 88 0.42 -7.27 -2.56
N LEU A 89 0.82 -6.32 -3.41
CA LEU A 89 0.14 -5.97 -4.64
C LEU A 89 0.19 -7.08 -5.70
N THR A 90 1.30 -7.81 -5.76
CA THR A 90 1.52 -8.87 -6.76
C THR A 90 1.12 -10.26 -6.28
N GLY A 91 0.67 -10.39 -5.03
CA GLY A 91 0.31 -11.68 -4.44
C GLY A 91 1.51 -12.56 -4.09
N ASN A 92 2.73 -12.05 -4.18
CA ASN A 92 3.96 -12.75 -3.80
C ASN A 92 4.22 -12.64 -2.28
N GLU A 93 3.23 -12.98 -1.46
CA GLU A 93 3.32 -12.91 0.00
C GLU A 93 4.32 -13.93 0.61
N ILE A 94 5.13 -14.60 -0.19
CA ILE A 94 6.02 -15.69 0.24
C ILE A 94 7.08 -15.22 1.27
N GLN A 95 7.33 -13.93 1.41
CA GLN A 95 8.39 -13.43 2.31
C GLN A 95 7.92 -12.81 3.63
N ALA A 96 6.63 -12.52 3.81
CA ALA A 96 6.19 -11.76 4.99
C ALA A 96 5.90 -12.61 6.25
N ASN A 97 5.74 -13.93 6.15
CA ASN A 97 5.28 -14.78 7.26
C ASN A 97 6.05 -16.09 7.47
N THR A 98 7.19 -16.28 6.85
CA THR A 98 8.00 -17.49 7.13
C THR A 98 8.75 -17.23 8.43
N LYS A 99 8.35 -17.91 9.53
CA LYS A 99 9.23 -18.06 10.69
C LYS A 99 10.54 -18.64 10.19
N SER A 100 11.57 -17.81 10.10
CA SER A 100 12.91 -18.27 9.78
C SER A 100 13.38 -19.14 10.96
N TYR A 101 13.54 -20.42 10.71
CA TYR A 101 14.12 -21.35 11.69
C TYR A 101 15.66 -21.29 11.70
N ILE A 102 16.24 -20.57 10.77
CA ILE A 102 17.67 -20.34 10.63
C ILE A 102 17.85 -18.83 10.44
N SER A 103 18.76 -18.22 11.21
CA SER A 103 19.11 -16.82 11.01
C SER A 103 19.73 -16.67 9.61
N SER A 104 19.02 -16.06 8.69
CA SER A 104 19.56 -15.63 7.41
C SER A 104 19.74 -14.11 7.50
N GLU A 105 20.92 -13.64 7.17
CA GLU A 105 21.08 -12.23 6.83
C GLU A 105 20.30 -12.02 5.53
N VAL A 106 19.16 -11.33 5.64
CA VAL A 106 18.48 -10.83 4.45
C VAL A 106 19.39 -9.76 3.89
N ILE A 107 20.00 -10.03 2.74
CA ILE A 107 20.66 -8.97 1.97
C ILE A 107 19.54 -8.00 1.63
N ASP A 108 19.56 -6.82 2.25
CA ASP A 108 18.63 -5.74 1.89
C ASP A 108 18.68 -5.59 0.38
N ILE A 109 17.51 -5.57 -0.26
CA ILE A 109 17.42 -5.30 -1.70
C ILE A 109 18.16 -3.99 -1.92
N ILE A 110 19.28 -4.06 -2.63
CA ILE A 110 20.28 -2.98 -2.74
C ILE A 110 19.66 -1.69 -3.31
N ASP A 111 18.45 -1.77 -3.85
CA ASP A 111 17.77 -0.66 -4.52
C ASP A 111 16.26 -0.77 -4.27
N GLU A 112 15.83 -0.42 -3.05
CA GLU A 112 14.41 -0.40 -2.74
C GLU A 112 13.75 0.79 -3.47
N PRO A 113 12.73 0.56 -4.32
CA PRO A 113 12.09 1.65 -5.06
C PRO A 113 11.49 2.70 -4.10
N ASP A 114 11.50 3.95 -4.51
CA ASP A 114 10.82 5.01 -3.76
C ASP A 114 9.33 4.70 -3.62
N ILE A 115 8.80 4.84 -2.41
CA ILE A 115 7.41 4.48 -2.08
C ILE A 115 6.40 5.36 -2.81
N GLU A 116 6.73 6.62 -3.11
CA GLU A 116 5.85 7.52 -3.85
C GLU A 116 5.81 7.13 -5.32
N VAL A 117 6.94 6.69 -5.88
CA VAL A 117 7.00 6.13 -7.25
C VAL A 117 6.14 4.87 -7.34
N VAL A 118 6.26 3.93 -6.38
CA VAL A 118 5.40 2.74 -6.31
C VAL A 118 3.93 3.13 -6.20
N THR A 119 3.61 4.12 -5.37
CA THR A 119 2.23 4.62 -5.21
C THR A 119 1.66 5.19 -6.51
N ALA A 120 2.42 6.05 -7.19
CA ALA A 120 2.00 6.68 -8.46
C ALA A 120 1.78 5.63 -9.56
N ILE A 121 2.72 4.70 -9.71
CA ILE A 121 2.63 3.60 -10.69
C ILE A 121 1.42 2.72 -10.39
N THR A 122 1.21 2.32 -9.14
CA THR A 122 0.07 1.48 -8.74
C THR A 122 -1.26 2.14 -9.11
N LYS A 123 -1.40 3.44 -8.81
CA LYS A 123 -2.59 4.21 -9.20
C LYS A 123 -2.76 4.26 -10.72
N GLY A 124 -1.68 4.51 -11.47
CA GLY A 124 -1.69 4.49 -12.93
C GLY A 124 -2.18 3.16 -13.51
N ILE A 125 -1.69 2.03 -12.96
CA ILE A 125 -2.14 0.68 -13.36
C ILE A 125 -3.61 0.47 -13.07
N LEU A 126 -4.07 0.76 -11.85
CA LEU A 126 -5.44 0.52 -11.42
C LEU A 126 -6.44 1.41 -12.15
N GLN A 127 -6.10 2.65 -12.41
CA GLN A 127 -6.94 3.63 -13.11
C GLN A 127 -6.81 3.54 -14.64
N ARG A 128 -5.85 2.74 -15.16
CA ARG A 128 -5.49 2.69 -16.58
C ARG A 128 -5.19 4.08 -17.15
N ALA A 129 -4.48 4.89 -16.37
CA ALA A 129 -4.18 6.28 -16.67
C ALA A 129 -2.69 6.47 -16.96
N PRO A 130 -2.35 7.42 -17.85
CA PRO A 130 -0.96 7.78 -18.07
C PRO A 130 -0.35 8.45 -16.83
N ILE A 131 0.93 8.22 -16.61
CA ILE A 131 1.75 8.88 -15.60
C ILE A 131 2.87 9.64 -16.29
N THR A 132 3.18 10.83 -15.79
CA THR A 132 4.37 11.58 -16.20
C THR A 132 5.50 11.28 -15.22
N CYS A 133 6.67 10.95 -15.72
CA CYS A 133 7.84 10.67 -14.90
C CYS A 133 9.12 11.25 -15.51
N GLU A 134 10.06 11.60 -14.65
CA GLU A 134 11.44 11.80 -15.06
C GLU A 134 12.11 10.43 -15.18
N TYR A 135 12.57 10.11 -16.38
CA TYR A 135 13.23 8.84 -16.69
C TYR A 135 14.71 9.07 -16.90
N PHE A 136 15.53 8.34 -16.17
CA PHE A 136 16.99 8.38 -16.35
C PHE A 136 17.46 7.18 -17.17
N SER A 137 18.18 7.46 -18.25
CA SER A 137 18.83 6.45 -19.09
C SER A 137 20.34 6.61 -19.04
N ASN A 138 21.06 5.50 -18.92
CA ASN A 138 22.52 5.51 -18.94
C ASN A 138 23.12 6.07 -20.25
N SER A 139 22.37 6.02 -21.35
CA SER A 139 22.82 6.46 -22.66
C SER A 139 22.42 7.89 -23.02
N SER A 140 21.26 8.37 -22.52
CA SER A 140 20.69 9.67 -22.92
C SER A 140 20.44 10.62 -21.74
N GLY A 141 20.75 10.21 -20.50
CA GLY A 141 20.53 11.02 -19.29
C GLY A 141 19.06 11.11 -18.89
N ALA A 142 18.72 12.17 -18.15
CA ALA A 142 17.37 12.44 -17.69
C ALA A 142 16.48 12.95 -18.82
N SER A 143 15.24 12.47 -18.88
CA SER A 143 14.20 12.94 -19.81
C SER A 143 12.83 12.74 -19.22
N GLU A 144 11.91 13.69 -19.48
CA GLU A 144 10.52 13.52 -19.13
C GLU A 144 9.84 12.53 -20.08
N LYS A 145 9.06 11.61 -19.54
CA LYS A 145 8.29 10.62 -20.31
C LYS A 145 6.88 10.49 -19.78
N ILE A 146 5.96 10.23 -20.70
CA ILE A 146 4.59 9.81 -20.38
C ILE A 146 4.52 8.31 -20.59
N LEU A 147 4.18 7.57 -19.54
CA LEU A 147 4.07 6.11 -19.54
C LEU A 147 2.63 5.71 -19.28
N ILE A 148 2.17 4.63 -19.89
CA ILE A 148 0.90 3.98 -19.59
C ILE A 148 1.23 2.64 -18.92
N PRO A 149 1.29 2.57 -17.58
CA PRO A 149 1.70 1.37 -16.89
C PRO A 149 0.61 0.29 -16.94
N HIS A 150 1.01 -0.96 -17.18
CA HIS A 150 0.10 -2.10 -17.24
C HIS A 150 0.29 -3.09 -16.09
N SER A 151 1.53 -3.35 -15.70
CA SER A 151 1.83 -4.33 -14.66
C SER A 151 3.24 -4.16 -14.11
N TYR A 152 3.43 -4.66 -12.89
CA TYR A 152 4.75 -4.90 -12.33
C TYR A 152 5.30 -6.23 -12.81
N MET A 153 6.60 -6.29 -13.03
CA MET A 153 7.33 -7.51 -13.35
C MET A 153 8.59 -7.59 -12.49
N PHE A 154 8.77 -8.70 -11.78
CA PHE A 154 9.96 -8.97 -10.99
C PHE A 154 10.80 -10.05 -11.69
N ASN A 155 12.08 -9.77 -11.93
CA ASN A 155 13.00 -10.68 -12.61
C ASN A 155 13.88 -11.49 -11.65
N GLY A 156 13.58 -11.48 -10.35
CA GLY A 156 14.38 -12.13 -9.31
C GLY A 156 15.38 -11.19 -8.62
N SER A 157 15.68 -10.04 -9.22
CA SER A 157 16.64 -9.05 -8.71
C SER A 157 16.06 -7.63 -8.66
N ARG A 158 15.27 -7.26 -9.67
CA ARG A 158 14.73 -5.89 -9.82
C ARG A 158 13.28 -5.91 -10.23
N TRP A 159 12.58 -4.85 -9.83
CA TRP A 159 11.25 -4.54 -10.31
C TRP A 159 11.32 -3.76 -11.62
N HIS A 160 10.48 -4.14 -12.55
CA HIS A 160 10.29 -3.49 -13.83
C HIS A 160 8.83 -3.10 -13.99
N LEU A 161 8.62 -2.06 -14.79
CA LEU A 161 7.31 -1.62 -15.23
C LEU A 161 7.09 -2.06 -16.67
N ARG A 162 5.93 -2.64 -16.94
CA ARG A 162 5.48 -2.99 -18.27
C ARG A 162 4.29 -2.14 -18.67
#